data_1608a6001e528ac264b97715ef9bc5cf
#
_entry.id   1608a6001e528ac264b97715ef9bc5cf
#
_cell.length_a   1.000
_cell.length_b   1.000
_cell.length_c   1.000
_cell.angle_alpha   90.00
_cell.angle_beta   90.00
_cell.angle_gamma   90.00
#
_symmetry.space_group_name_H-M   'P 1'
#
loop_
_entity.id
_entity.type
_entity.pdbx_description
1 polymer ?
#
loop_
_entity_poly.entity_id
_entity_poly.type
_entity_poly.pdbx_seq_one_letter_code
_entity_poly.pdbx_strand_id
1 'polypeptide(L)'
;MAFKFFEKLVAPFPPPAPERSPSSVYRFCRHHAKGLEPFLLAMALLSTAIAIVEVYLFDLMGQLVDILTSETPESFWSGPGTDLLWLALAVVIAYPILVGISSLLLHQTLMGNFPMLVRWKTHRYLLRQSLGFFQDEFAGRIATRVMQTSLAVRSTVIKLLDIMVYVSVYFLSVLVLLGTMDLRLMLPMLFWL
;
A
#
# COMPACT_ATOMS: atom_id res chain seq x y z
N MET A 1 -11.01 20.94 0.42
CA MET A 1 -12.17 20.09 0.81
C MET A 1 -11.88 18.59 0.68
N ALA A 2 -11.09 18.15 -0.29
CA ALA A 2 -10.76 16.73 -0.50
C ALA A 2 -10.13 16.04 0.73
N PHE A 3 -9.16 16.66 1.39
CA PHE A 3 -8.49 16.09 2.58
C PHE A 3 -9.46 15.72 3.71
N LYS A 4 -10.43 16.60 4.03
CA LYS A 4 -11.46 16.33 5.06
C LYS A 4 -12.35 15.13 4.75
N PHE A 5 -12.53 14.82 3.47
CA PHE A 5 -13.27 13.62 3.07
C PHE A 5 -12.51 12.37 3.46
N PHE A 6 -11.22 12.29 3.11
CA PHE A 6 -10.38 11.14 3.43
C PHE A 6 -10.16 10.95 4.95
N GLU A 7 -10.02 12.03 5.72
CA GLU A 7 -9.91 11.99 7.18
C GLU A 7 -11.14 11.37 7.86
N LYS A 8 -12.34 11.64 7.33
CA LYS A 8 -13.62 11.19 7.89
C LYS A 8 -13.99 9.75 7.52
N LEU A 9 -13.28 9.12 6.59
CA LEU A 9 -13.57 7.76 6.15
C LEU A 9 -13.41 6.72 7.28
N VAL A 10 -12.52 6.98 8.22
CA VAL A 10 -12.28 6.11 9.38
C VAL A 10 -12.66 6.84 10.65
N ALA A 11 -13.54 6.23 11.45
CA ALA A 11 -13.82 6.71 12.80
C ALA A 11 -12.73 6.18 13.77
N PRO A 12 -11.83 7.04 14.27
CA PRO A 12 -10.73 6.60 15.14
C PRO A 12 -11.20 6.22 16.56
N PHE A 13 -12.46 6.52 16.90
CA PHE A 13 -13.06 6.30 18.24
C PHE A 13 -14.33 5.45 18.12
N PRO A 14 -14.25 4.16 17.74
CA PRO A 14 -15.42 3.31 17.68
C PRO A 14 -15.99 3.05 19.09
N PRO A 15 -17.28 2.65 19.18
CA PRO A 15 -17.85 2.23 20.46
C PRO A 15 -17.03 1.10 21.09
N PRO A 16 -16.92 1.06 22.41
CA PRO A 16 -16.04 0.11 23.10
C PRO A 16 -16.53 -1.34 22.94
N ALA A 17 -15.73 -2.15 22.31
CA ALA A 17 -15.83 -3.59 22.38
C ALA A 17 -14.85 -4.09 23.46
N PRO A 18 -15.32 -4.81 24.50
CA PRO A 18 -14.48 -5.32 25.56
C PRO A 18 -13.79 -6.63 25.14
N GLU A 19 -12.91 -6.57 24.17
CA GLU A 19 -12.17 -7.76 23.75
C GLU A 19 -10.76 -7.75 24.34
N ARG A 20 -10.36 -8.89 24.89
CA ARG A 20 -8.98 -9.13 25.33
C ARG A 20 -8.09 -9.24 24.10
N SER A 21 -7.02 -8.45 24.06
CA SER A 21 -6.07 -8.51 22.95
C SER A 21 -5.42 -9.89 22.85
N PRO A 22 -5.34 -10.49 21.65
CA PRO A 22 -4.71 -11.80 21.46
C PRO A 22 -3.21 -11.77 21.78
N SER A 23 -2.65 -12.90 22.23
CA SER A 23 -1.22 -13.03 22.55
C SER A 23 -0.31 -13.19 21.32
N SER A 24 -0.83 -13.68 20.18
CA SER A 24 -0.07 -13.84 18.94
C SER A 24 0.05 -12.52 18.19
N VAL A 25 1.25 -12.17 17.73
CA VAL A 25 1.54 -10.90 16.99
C VAL A 25 0.62 -10.76 15.77
N TYR A 26 0.48 -11.80 14.95
CA TYR A 26 -0.41 -11.77 13.79
C TYR A 26 -1.87 -11.50 14.18
N ARG A 27 -2.39 -12.25 15.17
CA ARG A 27 -3.77 -12.05 15.64
C ARG A 27 -3.96 -10.67 16.29
N PHE A 28 -2.94 -10.19 16.97
CA PHE A 28 -2.94 -8.85 17.57
C PHE A 28 -3.05 -7.75 16.49
N CYS A 29 -2.20 -7.79 15.46
CA CYS A 29 -2.26 -6.86 14.34
C CYS A 29 -3.61 -6.93 13.62
N ARG A 30 -4.11 -8.13 13.32
CA ARG A 30 -5.42 -8.34 12.69
C ARG A 30 -6.57 -7.81 13.55
N HIS A 31 -6.52 -8.05 14.87
CA HIS A 31 -7.53 -7.54 15.81
C HIS A 31 -7.59 -6.00 15.81
N HIS A 32 -6.43 -5.34 15.77
CA HIS A 32 -6.37 -3.88 15.76
C HIS A 32 -6.66 -3.29 14.37
N ALA A 33 -6.46 -4.05 13.30
CA ALA A 33 -6.81 -3.67 11.93
C ALA A 33 -8.31 -3.83 11.61
N LYS A 34 -9.09 -4.52 12.47
CA LYS A 34 -10.55 -4.65 12.27
C LYS A 34 -11.22 -3.28 12.15
N GLY A 35 -11.99 -3.11 11.08
CA GLY A 35 -12.64 -1.87 10.68
C GLY A 35 -11.85 -1.02 9.69
N LEU A 36 -10.59 -1.38 9.41
CA LEU A 36 -9.75 -0.74 8.38
C LEU A 36 -9.61 -1.61 7.12
N GLU A 37 -10.16 -2.83 7.14
CA GLU A 37 -10.02 -3.82 6.07
C GLU A 37 -10.34 -3.29 4.67
N PRO A 38 -11.45 -2.53 4.45
CA PRO A 38 -11.75 -1.99 3.12
C PRO A 38 -10.70 -0.98 2.63
N PHE A 39 -10.11 -0.20 3.53
CA PHE A 39 -9.07 0.78 3.19
C PHE A 39 -7.73 0.11 2.93
N LEU A 40 -7.42 -0.95 3.68
CA LEU A 40 -6.24 -1.77 3.44
C LEU A 40 -6.36 -2.52 2.10
N LEU A 41 -7.54 -3.03 1.76
CA LEU A 41 -7.82 -3.64 0.47
C LEU A 41 -7.71 -2.61 -0.67
N ALA A 42 -8.28 -1.42 -0.50
CA ALA A 42 -8.16 -0.34 -1.49
C ALA A 42 -6.70 0.05 -1.71
N MET A 43 -5.89 0.13 -0.64
CA MET A 43 -4.46 0.37 -0.75
C MET A 43 -3.75 -0.75 -1.52
N ALA A 44 -4.06 -2.03 -1.24
CA ALA A 44 -3.49 -3.16 -1.96
C ALA A 44 -3.85 -3.13 -3.46
N LEU A 45 -5.08 -2.79 -3.81
CA LEU A 45 -5.51 -2.66 -5.20
C LEU A 45 -4.81 -1.49 -5.91
N LEU A 46 -4.64 -0.35 -5.24
CA LEU A 46 -3.89 0.79 -5.79
C LEU A 46 -2.41 0.45 -5.98
N SER A 47 -1.77 -0.22 -5.00
CA SER A 47 -0.37 -0.68 -5.13
C SER A 47 -0.23 -1.68 -6.28
N THR A 48 -1.20 -2.58 -6.47
CA THR A 48 -1.26 -3.50 -7.62
C THR A 48 -1.35 -2.74 -8.94
N ALA A 49 -2.26 -1.79 -9.04
CA ALA A 49 -2.43 -0.98 -10.25
C ALA A 49 -1.16 -0.19 -10.59
N ILE A 50 -0.53 0.43 -9.58
CA ILE A 50 0.73 1.16 -9.75
C ILE A 50 1.83 0.23 -10.27
N ALA A 51 2.01 -0.96 -9.65
CA ALA A 51 3.02 -1.92 -10.07
C ALA A 51 2.83 -2.39 -11.52
N ILE A 52 1.59 -2.64 -11.93
CA ILE A 52 1.27 -3.03 -13.32
C ILE A 52 1.60 -1.89 -14.30
N VAL A 53 1.20 -0.65 -13.97
CA VAL A 53 1.48 0.50 -14.83
C VAL A 53 2.99 0.75 -14.96
N GLU A 54 3.76 0.56 -13.89
CA GLU A 54 5.23 0.69 -13.94
C GLU A 54 5.87 -0.34 -14.87
N VAL A 55 5.44 -1.60 -14.81
CA VAL A 55 5.95 -2.63 -15.74
C VAL A 55 5.53 -2.33 -17.17
N TYR A 56 4.30 -1.85 -17.36
CA TYR A 56 3.81 -1.45 -18.69
C TYR A 56 4.59 -0.27 -19.29
N LEU A 57 5.13 0.63 -18.47
CA LEU A 57 6.03 1.69 -18.95
C LEU A 57 7.31 1.13 -19.60
N PHE A 58 7.86 0.03 -19.10
CA PHE A 58 9.02 -0.63 -19.73
C PHE A 58 8.65 -1.24 -21.09
N ASP A 59 7.47 -1.85 -21.19
CA ASP A 59 6.96 -2.38 -22.47
C ASP A 59 6.77 -1.25 -23.51
N LEU A 60 6.18 -0.13 -23.12
CA LEU A 60 6.04 1.05 -23.96
C LEU A 60 7.40 1.61 -24.44
N MET A 61 8.40 1.61 -23.55
CA MET A 61 9.76 2.03 -23.94
C MET A 61 10.36 1.08 -24.98
N GLY A 62 10.14 -0.23 -24.83
CA GLY A 62 10.55 -1.22 -25.82
C GLY A 62 9.89 -0.98 -27.18
N GLN A 63 8.57 -0.84 -27.20
CA GLN A 63 7.80 -0.54 -28.42
C GLN A 63 8.25 0.76 -29.10
N LEU A 64 8.56 1.79 -28.33
CA LEU A 64 9.08 3.05 -28.86
C LEU A 64 10.42 2.85 -29.57
N VAL A 65 11.34 2.10 -28.97
CA VAL A 65 12.64 1.78 -29.58
C VAL A 65 12.45 0.97 -30.88
N ASP A 66 11.57 -0.02 -30.88
CA ASP A 66 11.29 -0.86 -32.04
C ASP A 66 10.73 -0.02 -33.21
N ILE A 67 9.77 0.86 -32.93
CA ILE A 67 9.20 1.75 -33.94
C ILE A 67 10.26 2.73 -34.48
N LEU A 68 11.07 3.34 -33.60
CA LEU A 68 12.11 4.27 -34.03
C LEU A 68 13.22 3.61 -34.86
N THR A 69 13.43 2.29 -34.70
CA THR A 69 14.45 1.57 -35.49
C THR A 69 13.91 1.02 -36.79
N SER A 70 12.61 0.75 -36.88
CA SER A 70 11.98 0.13 -38.06
C SER A 70 11.29 1.12 -39.00
N GLU A 71 10.84 2.28 -38.50
CA GLU A 71 10.04 3.22 -39.28
C GLU A 71 10.83 4.46 -39.70
N THR A 72 10.41 5.06 -40.83
CA THR A 72 10.93 6.36 -41.27
C THR A 72 10.17 7.49 -40.51
N PRO A 73 10.78 8.71 -40.41
CA PRO A 73 10.09 9.83 -39.73
C PRO A 73 8.71 10.18 -40.31
N GLU A 74 8.50 9.91 -41.59
CA GLU A 74 7.22 10.19 -42.26
C GLU A 74 6.14 9.15 -41.91
N SER A 75 6.52 7.87 -41.82
CA SER A 75 5.60 6.77 -41.46
C SER A 75 5.28 6.78 -39.95
N PHE A 76 6.20 7.25 -39.11
CA PHE A 76 5.97 7.38 -37.68
C PHE A 76 4.73 8.23 -37.34
N TRP A 77 4.59 9.40 -37.97
CA TRP A 77 3.47 10.32 -37.68
C TRP A 77 2.14 9.92 -38.32
N SER A 78 2.16 9.09 -39.34
CA SER A 78 0.95 8.64 -40.05
C SER A 78 0.42 7.28 -39.59
N GLY A 79 1.08 6.61 -38.65
CA GLY A 79 0.75 5.23 -38.22
C GLY A 79 1.02 4.94 -36.76
N PRO A 80 1.75 3.86 -36.47
CA PRO A 80 1.87 3.28 -35.11
C PRO A 80 2.48 4.24 -34.07
N GLY A 81 3.27 5.20 -34.48
CA GLY A 81 3.86 6.18 -33.56
C GLY A 81 2.85 7.11 -32.90
N THR A 82 1.78 7.50 -33.61
CA THR A 82 0.71 8.34 -33.05
C THR A 82 -0.10 7.58 -32.01
N ASP A 83 -0.39 6.31 -32.23
CA ASP A 83 -1.13 5.48 -31.29
C ASP A 83 -0.30 5.24 -30.01
N LEU A 84 0.99 5.00 -30.17
CA LEU A 84 1.92 4.88 -29.05
C LEU A 84 2.01 6.16 -28.22
N LEU A 85 2.04 7.34 -28.89
CA LEU A 85 2.05 8.63 -28.18
C LEU A 85 0.78 8.88 -27.37
N TRP A 86 -0.41 8.56 -27.91
CA TRP A 86 -1.66 8.66 -27.16
C TRP A 86 -1.69 7.73 -25.96
N LEU A 87 -1.18 6.51 -26.13
CA LEU A 87 -1.09 5.52 -25.08
C LEU A 87 -0.10 5.97 -23.99
N ALA A 88 1.08 6.46 -24.39
CA ALA A 88 2.06 7.02 -23.46
C ALA A 88 1.51 8.22 -22.70
N LEU A 89 0.79 9.13 -23.37
CA LEU A 89 0.14 10.27 -22.73
C LEU A 89 -0.91 9.81 -21.70
N ALA A 90 -1.72 8.81 -22.05
CA ALA A 90 -2.71 8.25 -21.13
C ALA A 90 -2.06 7.68 -19.86
N VAL A 91 -0.94 6.96 -20.01
CA VAL A 91 -0.18 6.41 -18.86
C VAL A 91 0.46 7.51 -18.03
N VAL A 92 1.06 8.51 -18.67
CA VAL A 92 1.68 9.70 -17.98
C VAL A 92 0.65 10.47 -17.17
N ILE A 93 -0.62 10.49 -17.58
CA ILE A 93 -1.70 11.12 -16.82
C ILE A 93 -2.23 10.17 -15.74
N ALA A 94 -2.45 8.90 -16.07
CA ALA A 94 -3.05 7.93 -15.15
C ALA A 94 -2.13 7.62 -13.96
N TYR A 95 -0.82 7.50 -14.17
CA TYR A 95 0.14 7.17 -13.13
C TYR A 95 0.16 8.19 -11.96
N PRO A 96 0.33 9.51 -12.18
CA PRO A 96 0.27 10.49 -11.09
C PRO A 96 -1.09 10.52 -10.37
N ILE A 97 -2.19 10.24 -11.07
CA ILE A 97 -3.52 10.16 -10.46
C ILE A 97 -3.59 8.96 -9.51
N LEU A 98 -3.14 7.78 -9.94
CA LEU A 98 -3.09 6.58 -9.10
C LEU A 98 -2.21 6.80 -7.86
N VAL A 99 -1.01 7.34 -8.05
CA VAL A 99 -0.07 7.66 -6.95
C VAL A 99 -0.68 8.71 -6.02
N GLY A 100 -1.34 9.73 -6.55
CA GLY A 100 -2.02 10.76 -5.78
C GLY A 100 -3.13 10.20 -4.91
N ILE A 101 -4.01 9.34 -5.47
CA ILE A 101 -5.09 8.68 -4.73
C ILE A 101 -4.52 7.75 -3.66
N SER A 102 -3.50 6.95 -3.99
CA SER A 102 -2.81 6.07 -3.05
C SER A 102 -2.18 6.85 -1.89
N SER A 103 -1.52 7.95 -2.19
CA SER A 103 -0.92 8.85 -1.20
C SER A 103 -1.98 9.49 -0.29
N LEU A 104 -3.10 9.94 -0.83
CA LEU A 104 -4.22 10.47 -0.05
C LEU A 104 -4.81 9.40 0.88
N LEU A 105 -5.03 8.20 0.39
CA LEU A 105 -5.54 7.10 1.20
C LEU A 105 -4.55 6.74 2.32
N LEU A 106 -3.27 6.61 2.00
CA LEU A 106 -2.25 6.29 2.97
C LEU A 106 -2.10 7.37 4.04
N HIS A 107 -1.87 8.62 3.64
CA HIS A 107 -1.50 9.69 4.56
C HIS A 107 -2.69 10.30 5.29
N GLN A 108 -3.81 10.51 4.62
CA GLN A 108 -4.98 11.15 5.22
C GLN A 108 -5.90 10.15 5.94
N THR A 109 -6.06 8.93 5.41
CA THR A 109 -6.98 7.96 6.00
C THR A 109 -6.29 7.06 7.02
N LEU A 110 -5.14 6.45 6.66
CA LEU A 110 -4.52 5.40 7.47
C LEU A 110 -3.47 5.93 8.46
N MET A 111 -2.58 6.83 8.05
CA MET A 111 -1.44 7.25 8.86
C MET A 111 -1.83 7.95 10.18
N GLY A 112 -2.91 8.73 10.17
CA GLY A 112 -3.44 9.40 11.36
C GLY A 112 -4.40 8.55 12.16
N ASN A 113 -5.40 7.98 11.49
CA ASN A 113 -6.52 7.32 12.14
C ASN A 113 -6.16 5.94 12.71
N PHE A 114 -5.29 5.17 12.05
CA PHE A 114 -4.93 3.83 12.52
C PHE A 114 -4.25 3.83 13.90
N PRO A 115 -3.17 4.59 14.15
CA PRO A 115 -2.58 4.63 15.49
C PRO A 115 -3.54 5.21 16.55
N MET A 116 -4.42 6.14 16.17
CA MET A 116 -5.45 6.66 17.07
C MET A 116 -6.45 5.59 17.47
N LEU A 117 -6.90 4.77 16.51
CA LEU A 117 -7.77 3.61 16.75
C LEU A 117 -7.11 2.61 17.70
N VAL A 118 -5.82 2.28 17.49
CA VAL A 118 -5.08 1.36 18.36
C VAL A 118 -4.96 1.93 19.76
N ARG A 119 -4.59 3.22 19.88
CA ARG A 119 -4.51 3.92 21.20
C ARG A 119 -5.84 3.91 21.91
N TRP A 120 -6.92 4.21 21.22
CA TRP A 120 -8.27 4.20 21.77
C TRP A 120 -8.66 2.83 22.31
N LYS A 121 -8.52 1.78 21.50
CA LYS A 121 -8.80 0.39 21.93
C LYS A 121 -7.96 -0.01 23.15
N THR A 122 -6.66 0.30 23.14
CA THR A 122 -5.73 -0.02 24.23
C THR A 122 -6.05 0.80 25.48
N HIS A 123 -6.35 2.09 25.36
CA HIS A 123 -6.74 2.94 26.47
C HIS A 123 -8.00 2.41 27.16
N ARG A 124 -9.02 2.06 26.37
CA ARG A 124 -10.27 1.48 26.91
C ARG A 124 -10.05 0.16 27.62
N TYR A 125 -9.10 -0.66 27.15
CA TYR A 125 -8.68 -1.90 27.83
C TYR A 125 -7.98 -1.58 29.17
N LEU A 126 -7.07 -0.63 29.19
CA LEU A 126 -6.35 -0.22 30.40
C LEU A 126 -7.29 0.31 31.49
N LEU A 127 -8.30 1.10 31.16
CA LEU A 127 -9.28 1.60 32.11
C LEU A 127 -10.05 0.52 32.88
N ARG A 128 -9.94 -0.74 32.46
CA ARG A 128 -10.58 -1.89 33.10
C ARG A 128 -9.62 -2.75 33.92
N GLN A 129 -8.35 -2.32 34.03
CA GLN A 129 -7.36 -3.01 34.85
C GLN A 129 -7.59 -2.72 36.35
N SER A 130 -7.11 -3.61 37.21
CA SER A 130 -7.19 -3.45 38.65
C SER A 130 -6.31 -2.30 39.13
N LEU A 131 -6.62 -1.77 40.31
CA LEU A 131 -5.79 -0.75 40.96
C LEU A 131 -4.36 -1.28 41.23
N GLY A 132 -4.21 -2.56 41.61
CA GLY A 132 -2.90 -3.20 41.80
C GLY A 132 -2.02 -3.15 40.56
N PHE A 133 -2.59 -3.35 39.36
CA PHE A 133 -1.84 -3.20 38.11
C PHE A 133 -1.19 -1.81 37.96
N PHE A 134 -1.91 -0.75 38.34
CA PHE A 134 -1.40 0.62 38.26
C PHE A 134 -0.44 0.98 39.40
N GLN A 135 -0.50 0.27 40.53
CA GLN A 135 0.45 0.45 41.63
C GLN A 135 1.80 -0.21 41.33
N ASP A 136 1.79 -1.33 40.58
CA ASP A 136 3.01 -2.08 40.23
C ASP A 136 3.72 -1.53 38.98
N GLU A 137 3.07 -0.69 38.16
CA GLU A 137 3.62 -0.16 36.92
C GLU A 137 3.69 1.37 36.93
N PHE A 138 4.81 1.93 36.48
CA PHE A 138 4.94 3.39 36.30
C PHE A 138 4.04 3.90 35.20
N ALA A 139 3.25 4.93 35.47
CA ALA A 139 2.34 5.57 34.51
C ALA A 139 3.05 5.98 33.20
N GLY A 140 4.26 6.52 33.29
CA GLY A 140 5.08 6.86 32.13
C GLY A 140 5.44 5.65 31.25
N ARG A 141 5.71 4.48 31.87
CA ARG A 141 6.00 3.25 31.15
C ARG A 141 4.77 2.76 30.39
N ILE A 142 3.59 2.78 31.02
CA ILE A 142 2.31 2.42 30.38
C ILE A 142 2.05 3.32 29.18
N ALA A 143 2.15 4.64 29.37
CA ALA A 143 1.91 5.62 28.31
C ALA A 143 2.87 5.40 27.12
N THR A 144 4.16 5.21 27.38
CA THR A 144 5.17 4.96 26.35
C THR A 144 4.87 3.67 25.58
N ARG A 145 4.53 2.58 26.26
CA ARG A 145 4.14 1.30 25.61
C ARG A 145 2.93 1.47 24.72
N VAL A 146 1.88 2.17 25.14
CA VAL A 146 0.69 2.43 24.33
C VAL A 146 1.06 3.21 23.06
N MET A 147 1.87 4.27 23.20
CA MET A 147 2.29 5.10 22.08
C MET A 147 3.15 4.31 21.06
N GLN A 148 4.16 3.59 21.54
CA GLN A 148 5.04 2.80 20.70
C GLN A 148 4.32 1.63 20.03
N THR A 149 3.50 0.89 20.76
CA THR A 149 2.72 -0.23 20.21
C THR A 149 1.77 0.24 19.12
N SER A 150 1.10 1.38 19.31
CA SER A 150 0.19 1.91 18.29
C SER A 150 0.90 2.24 16.97
N LEU A 151 2.09 2.83 17.05
CA LEU A 151 2.91 3.15 15.88
C LEU A 151 3.49 1.88 15.24
N ALA A 152 3.95 0.93 16.05
CA ALA A 152 4.48 -0.34 15.57
C ALA A 152 3.42 -1.16 14.81
N VAL A 153 2.21 -1.30 15.38
CA VAL A 153 1.10 -2.01 14.72
C VAL A 153 0.75 -1.38 13.37
N ARG A 154 0.58 -0.05 13.34
CA ARG A 154 0.34 0.68 12.09
C ARG A 154 1.43 0.39 11.07
N SER A 155 2.69 0.61 11.46
CA SER A 155 3.82 0.45 10.54
C SER A 155 3.97 -0.98 10.03
N THR A 156 3.77 -1.97 10.90
CA THR A 156 3.83 -3.39 10.51
C THR A 156 2.73 -3.74 9.52
N VAL A 157 1.48 -3.39 9.83
CA VAL A 157 0.34 -3.74 8.96
C VAL A 157 0.44 -3.06 7.61
N ILE A 158 0.70 -1.75 7.58
CA ILE A 158 0.78 -0.98 6.32
C ILE A 158 1.98 -1.44 5.49
N LYS A 159 3.19 -1.51 6.08
CA LYS A 159 4.40 -1.89 5.34
C LYS A 159 4.35 -3.32 4.82
N LEU A 160 3.90 -4.28 5.65
CA LEU A 160 3.79 -5.67 5.19
C LEU A 160 2.81 -5.78 4.02
N LEU A 161 1.67 -5.12 4.10
CA LEU A 161 0.67 -5.19 3.05
C LEU A 161 1.17 -4.50 1.78
N ASP A 162 1.67 -3.27 1.89
CA ASP A 162 2.13 -2.49 0.76
C ASP A 162 3.34 -3.15 0.08
N ILE A 163 4.40 -3.46 0.83
CA ILE A 163 5.61 -4.07 0.28
C ILE A 163 5.31 -5.47 -0.28
N MET A 164 4.58 -6.33 0.44
CA MET A 164 4.28 -7.69 -0.02
C MET A 164 3.45 -7.66 -1.31
N VAL A 165 2.41 -6.83 -1.37
CA VAL A 165 1.56 -6.74 -2.57
C VAL A 165 2.34 -6.13 -3.73
N TYR A 166 2.95 -4.95 -3.52
CA TYR A 166 3.68 -4.25 -4.58
C TYR A 166 4.81 -5.11 -5.15
N VAL A 167 5.71 -5.63 -4.29
CA VAL A 167 6.85 -6.43 -4.74
C VAL A 167 6.40 -7.70 -5.44
N SER A 168 5.39 -8.40 -4.91
CA SER A 168 4.90 -9.64 -5.54
C SER A 168 4.30 -9.37 -6.91
N VAL A 169 3.45 -8.35 -7.02
CA VAL A 169 2.80 -8.01 -8.30
C VAL A 169 3.82 -7.52 -9.32
N TYR A 170 4.70 -6.59 -8.90
CA TYR A 170 5.76 -6.06 -9.76
C TYR A 170 6.66 -7.17 -10.29
N PHE A 171 7.14 -8.04 -9.40
CA PHE A 171 8.00 -9.14 -9.75
C PHE A 171 7.33 -10.14 -10.71
N LEU A 172 6.08 -10.54 -10.41
CA LEU A 172 5.31 -11.42 -11.29
C LEU A 172 5.06 -10.77 -12.65
N SER A 173 4.74 -9.49 -12.69
CA SER A 173 4.52 -8.76 -13.95
C SER A 173 5.78 -8.69 -14.81
N VAL A 174 6.94 -8.43 -14.19
CA VAL A 174 8.23 -8.45 -14.91
C VAL A 174 8.58 -9.85 -15.39
N LEU A 175 8.33 -10.91 -14.60
CA LEU A 175 8.53 -12.30 -15.04
C LEU A 175 7.66 -12.63 -16.26
N VAL A 176 6.40 -12.21 -16.26
CA VAL A 176 5.51 -12.40 -17.41
C VAL A 176 6.05 -11.66 -18.62
N LEU A 177 6.45 -10.40 -18.46
CA LEU A 177 7.01 -9.58 -19.55
C LEU A 177 8.26 -10.23 -20.15
N LEU A 178 9.23 -10.65 -19.33
CA LEU A 178 10.43 -11.34 -19.78
C LEU A 178 10.12 -12.68 -20.45
N GLY A 179 9.14 -13.41 -19.93
CA GLY A 179 8.71 -14.70 -20.48
C GLY A 179 8.06 -14.59 -21.86
N THR A 180 7.42 -13.46 -22.19
CA THR A 180 6.90 -13.20 -23.54
C THR A 180 8.01 -12.90 -24.55
N MET A 181 9.16 -12.41 -24.10
CA MET A 181 10.31 -12.13 -24.96
C MET A 181 11.19 -13.38 -25.14
N ASP A 182 11.69 -13.98 -24.04
CA ASP A 182 12.46 -15.22 -24.04
C ASP A 182 12.43 -15.85 -22.64
N LEU A 183 12.02 -17.12 -22.56
CA LEU A 183 12.01 -17.89 -21.31
C LEU A 183 13.36 -17.94 -20.60
N ARG A 184 14.45 -17.83 -21.36
CA ARG A 184 15.80 -17.82 -20.79
C ARG A 184 16.09 -16.58 -19.94
N LEU A 185 15.45 -15.46 -20.25
CA LEU A 185 15.59 -14.20 -19.48
C LEU A 185 14.94 -14.27 -18.09
N MET A 186 13.99 -15.19 -17.89
CA MET A 186 13.38 -15.43 -16.58
C MET A 186 14.34 -16.09 -15.59
N LEU A 187 15.27 -16.93 -16.06
CA LEU A 187 16.13 -17.74 -15.18
C LEU A 187 17.01 -16.91 -14.25
N PRO A 188 17.75 -15.88 -14.70
CA PRO A 188 18.56 -15.04 -13.81
C PRO A 188 17.71 -14.34 -12.74
N MET A 189 16.49 -13.94 -13.11
CA MET A 189 15.58 -13.24 -12.21
C MET A 189 14.98 -14.17 -11.15
N LEU A 190 14.65 -15.41 -11.53
CA LEU A 190 14.22 -16.45 -10.60
C LEU A 190 15.34 -16.89 -9.64
N PHE A 191 16.59 -16.88 -10.11
CA PHE A 191 17.73 -17.21 -9.27
C PHE A 191 18.06 -16.12 -8.26
N TRP A 192 17.78 -14.87 -8.59
CA TRP A 192 18.01 -13.71 -7.71
C TRP A 192 16.98 -13.60 -6.58
N LEU A 193 15.78 -14.14 -6.72
CA LEU A 193 14.71 -14.14 -5.71
C LEU A 193 15.03 -15.11 -4.56
#